data_b1e7d44b95523096612113d6116d37a5
#
_entry.id   b1e7d44b95523096612113d6116d37a5
#
_cell.length_a   1.000
_cell.length_b   1.000
_cell.length_c   1.000
_cell.angle_alpha   90.00
_cell.angle_beta   90.00
_cell.angle_gamma   90.00
#
_symmetry.space_group_name_H-M   'P 1'
#
loop_
_entity.id
_entity.type
_entity.pdbx_description
1 polymer ?
#
loop_
_entity_poly.entity_id
_entity_poly.type
_entity_poly.pdbx_seq_one_letter_code
_entity_poly.pdbx_strand_id
1 'polypeptide(L)'
;MRFSSMKNIPLCGAALACSLALPSCDRLGERMEITESRTISTYAPKPNVDITSSTRFFDDAKEEPEQRPDFRSLLTWAVPEGWSESTTPDPMGMRLLDLRFGPNQEGECYISLMPGAGGGVEANVNRWRTQMAQPAYSADEIAQLPKRPFFNREATYVAFDGDFKSFGAEQARTGYRMLGLIHSTEQATIFVKLTGPKALVEQNTAAFEAFCQSIKPNVPKP
;
A
#
# COMPACT_ATOMS: atom_id res chain seq x y z
N MET A 1 -52.37 -58.11 -9.21
CA MET A 1 -52.25 -59.61 -8.98
C MET A 1 -50.81 -59.92 -8.60
N ARG A 2 -50.73 -60.66 -7.49
CA ARG A 2 -49.61 -61.43 -6.94
C ARG A 2 -48.44 -60.67 -6.25
N PHE A 3 -48.51 -60.78 -4.99
CA PHE A 3 -47.55 -60.92 -3.90
C PHE A 3 -46.42 -61.95 -4.17
N SER A 4 -45.26 -61.67 -3.64
CA SER A 4 -44.37 -62.62 -2.93
C SER A 4 -42.98 -62.03 -2.84
N SER A 5 -42.17 -62.09 -1.86
CA SER A 5 -42.11 -62.68 -0.53
C SER A 5 -40.79 -62.22 0.11
N MET A 6 -40.87 -61.96 1.35
CA MET A 6 -39.73 -61.70 2.25
C MET A 6 -38.74 -62.87 2.28
N LYS A 7 -37.47 -62.64 2.34
CA LYS A 7 -36.51 -63.48 3.05
C LYS A 7 -35.50 -62.65 3.85
N ASN A 8 -35.64 -62.77 5.15
CA ASN A 8 -34.64 -62.37 6.16
C ASN A 8 -33.40 -63.25 6.04
N ILE A 9 -32.19 -62.63 6.17
CA ILE A 9 -30.95 -63.32 6.53
C ILE A 9 -30.20 -62.42 7.49
N PRO A 10 -29.50 -63.00 8.48
CA PRO A 10 -29.25 -62.35 9.77
C PRO A 10 -27.95 -61.55 9.86
N LEU A 11 -27.98 -60.75 10.90
CA LEU A 11 -26.85 -60.03 11.51
C LEU A 11 -25.63 -60.92 11.73
N CYS A 12 -24.48 -60.52 11.24
CA CYS A 12 -23.22 -60.95 11.81
C CYS A 12 -22.32 -59.74 11.96
N GLY A 13 -22.09 -59.35 13.17
CA GLY A 13 -21.30 -58.24 13.53
C GLY A 13 -19.81 -58.54 13.36
N ALA A 14 -19.10 -57.57 12.83
CA ALA A 14 -17.66 -57.41 13.03
C ALA A 14 -17.38 -55.92 13.12
N ALA A 15 -17.31 -55.45 14.34
CA ALA A 15 -16.81 -54.14 14.66
C ALA A 15 -15.29 -54.14 14.42
N LEU A 16 -14.87 -53.60 13.29
CA LEU A 16 -13.45 -53.31 13.04
C LEU A 16 -13.16 -51.90 13.59
N ALA A 17 -12.66 -51.87 14.82
CA ALA A 17 -12.14 -50.66 15.42
C ALA A 17 -10.85 -50.25 14.69
N CYS A 18 -10.96 -49.37 13.73
CA CYS A 18 -9.79 -48.72 13.10
C CYS A 18 -9.31 -47.60 14.02
N SER A 19 -8.35 -47.95 14.89
CA SER A 19 -7.61 -46.98 15.69
C SER A 19 -6.73 -46.16 14.74
N LEU A 20 -7.19 -45.00 14.32
CA LEU A 20 -6.35 -44.00 13.69
C LEU A 20 -5.47 -43.39 14.79
N ALA A 21 -4.27 -43.95 14.95
CA ALA A 21 -3.20 -43.32 15.68
C ALA A 21 -2.75 -42.10 14.85
N LEU A 22 -3.23 -40.89 15.23
CA LEU A 22 -2.66 -39.65 14.76
C LEU A 22 -1.25 -39.55 15.34
N PRO A 23 -0.23 -39.33 14.54
CA PRO A 23 1.09 -39.00 15.10
C PRO A 23 0.94 -37.63 15.80
N SER A 24 0.95 -37.67 17.12
CA SER A 24 1.13 -36.51 17.96
C SER A 24 2.46 -35.85 17.59
N CYS A 25 2.41 -34.59 17.22
CA CYS A 25 3.61 -33.78 17.01
C CYS A 25 4.29 -33.55 18.38
N ASP A 26 5.03 -34.52 18.85
CA ASP A 26 5.97 -34.39 19.95
C ASP A 26 7.27 -33.72 19.46
N ARG A 27 7.16 -32.45 19.01
CA ARG A 27 8.33 -31.57 18.80
C ARG A 27 8.27 -30.30 19.62
N LEU A 28 7.52 -30.33 20.72
CA LEU A 28 7.54 -29.31 21.75
C LEU A 28 8.23 -29.90 22.99
N GLY A 29 9.56 -29.87 23.00
CA GLY A 29 10.24 -30.36 24.19
C GLY A 29 11.72 -30.66 24.03
N GLU A 30 12.40 -30.13 23.06
CA GLU A 30 13.85 -30.11 23.14
C GLU A 30 14.22 -29.10 24.24
N ARG A 31 14.49 -29.64 25.43
CA ARG A 31 14.99 -28.86 26.56
C ARG A 31 16.29 -28.24 26.14
N MET A 32 16.30 -26.94 25.90
CA MET A 32 17.53 -26.20 25.69
C MET A 32 18.28 -26.20 27.01
N GLU A 33 19.38 -26.93 27.06
CA GLU A 33 20.28 -26.93 28.20
C GLU A 33 21.04 -25.60 28.20
N ILE A 34 20.75 -24.74 29.17
CA ILE A 34 21.44 -23.46 29.33
C ILE A 34 22.83 -23.80 29.90
N THR A 35 23.84 -23.84 29.04
CA THR A 35 25.23 -24.17 29.39
C THR A 35 26.03 -22.96 29.88
N GLU A 36 25.53 -21.73 29.71
CA GLU A 36 26.17 -20.53 30.24
C GLU A 36 25.13 -19.63 30.96
N SER A 37 25.39 -19.42 32.24
CA SER A 37 24.72 -18.38 33.02
C SER A 37 25.69 -17.22 33.24
N ARG A 38 25.36 -16.03 32.74
CA ARG A 38 26.13 -14.82 33.09
C ARG A 38 25.47 -14.19 34.31
N THR A 39 26.27 -14.06 35.38
CA THR A 39 25.85 -13.26 36.55
C THR A 39 25.77 -11.79 36.12
N ILE A 40 24.59 -11.24 36.04
CA ILE A 40 24.42 -9.79 35.81
C ILE A 40 24.94 -9.11 37.09
N SER A 41 26.02 -8.36 36.92
CA SER A 41 26.54 -7.56 38.04
C SER A 41 25.49 -6.57 38.50
N THR A 42 25.08 -6.70 39.74
CA THR A 42 24.12 -5.75 40.39
C THR A 42 24.73 -4.38 40.65
N TYR A 43 25.95 -4.13 40.16
CA TYR A 43 26.67 -2.86 40.35
C TYR A 43 26.59 -1.94 39.14
N ALA A 44 25.53 -2.01 38.36
CA ALA A 44 25.22 -0.91 37.47
C ALA A 44 24.67 0.26 38.30
N PRO A 45 25.23 1.48 38.20
CA PRO A 45 24.65 2.63 38.87
C PRO A 45 23.19 2.72 38.45
N LYS A 46 22.30 2.85 39.45
CA LYS A 46 20.86 3.01 39.15
C LYS A 46 20.73 4.19 38.19
N PRO A 47 20.07 4.02 37.04
CA PRO A 47 19.83 5.15 36.16
C PRO A 47 19.06 6.21 36.97
N ASN A 48 19.47 7.47 36.81
CA ASN A 48 18.79 8.59 37.45
C ASN A 48 17.32 8.57 37.03
N VAL A 49 16.42 8.31 38.00
CA VAL A 49 14.99 8.00 37.75
C VAL A 49 14.17 9.27 37.48
N ASP A 50 14.80 10.44 37.60
CA ASP A 50 14.14 11.75 37.42
C ASP A 50 13.96 12.15 35.94
N ILE A 51 14.50 11.36 35.01
CA ILE A 51 14.31 11.59 33.57
C ILE A 51 13.13 10.74 33.12
N THR A 52 12.00 11.36 32.79
CA THR A 52 10.85 10.68 32.22
C THR A 52 11.24 9.99 30.90
N SER A 53 10.59 8.87 30.59
CA SER A 53 10.92 8.09 29.38
C SER A 53 10.88 8.95 28.09
N SER A 54 10.04 9.97 28.06
CA SER A 54 9.97 10.94 26.95
C SER A 54 11.23 11.79 26.83
N THR A 55 11.78 12.27 27.96
CA THR A 55 13.01 13.08 27.95
C THR A 55 14.22 12.27 27.47
N ARG A 56 14.27 10.98 27.79
CA ARG A 56 15.36 10.09 27.37
C ARG A 56 15.42 9.85 25.85
N PHE A 57 14.28 9.98 25.16
CA PHE A 57 14.21 9.85 23.70
C PHE A 57 14.33 11.17 22.94
N PHE A 58 14.20 12.31 23.64
CA PHE A 58 14.14 13.63 22.99
C PHE A 58 15.29 14.56 23.39
N ASP A 59 16.02 14.31 24.52
CA ASP A 59 17.13 15.18 24.93
C ASP A 59 18.42 14.95 24.12
N ASP A 60 18.59 13.76 23.50
CA ASP A 60 19.70 13.51 22.57
C ASP A 60 19.36 13.93 21.12
N ALA A 61 18.12 14.34 20.89
CA ALA A 61 17.63 14.83 19.60
C ALA A 61 17.79 16.35 19.46
N LYS A 62 18.94 16.91 19.87
CA LYS A 62 19.48 18.10 19.24
C LYS A 62 20.30 17.71 17.99
N GLU A 63 19.90 16.67 17.29
CA GLU A 63 20.14 16.59 15.87
C GLU A 63 19.26 17.69 15.26
N GLU A 64 19.90 18.72 14.68
CA GLU A 64 19.21 19.60 13.76
C GLU A 64 18.35 18.72 12.87
N PRO A 65 17.05 19.06 12.64
CA PRO A 65 16.20 18.23 11.82
C PRO A 65 16.97 17.97 10.54
N GLU A 66 17.42 16.72 10.33
CA GLU A 66 18.03 16.33 9.07
C GLU A 66 17.11 16.90 8.00
N GLN A 67 17.61 17.89 7.27
CA GLN A 67 16.84 18.56 6.23
C GLN A 67 16.48 17.41 5.27
N ARG A 68 15.25 16.91 5.39
CA ARG A 68 14.76 15.95 4.42
C ARG A 68 15.03 16.54 3.06
N PRO A 69 15.71 15.81 2.16
CA PRO A 69 15.98 16.33 0.84
C PRO A 69 14.70 16.92 0.27
N ASP A 70 14.74 18.15 -0.19
CA ASP A 70 13.58 18.75 -0.85
C ASP A 70 13.37 18.04 -2.19
N PHE A 71 12.70 16.90 -2.14
CA PHE A 71 12.39 16.11 -3.32
C PHE A 71 11.51 16.88 -4.31
N ARG A 72 10.80 17.94 -3.85
CA ARG A 72 10.01 18.80 -4.72
C ARG A 72 10.90 19.52 -5.72
N SER A 73 12.09 19.89 -5.33
CA SER A 73 13.06 20.54 -6.21
C SER A 73 13.61 19.64 -7.32
N LEU A 74 13.43 18.31 -7.21
CA LEU A 74 13.91 17.36 -8.21
C LEU A 74 13.05 17.28 -9.48
N LEU A 75 11.82 17.76 -9.43
CA LEU A 75 10.85 17.67 -10.52
C LEU A 75 10.29 19.04 -10.86
N THR A 76 9.92 19.20 -12.12
CA THR A 76 9.10 20.32 -12.61
C THR A 76 7.82 19.78 -13.23
N TRP A 77 6.77 20.59 -13.22
CA TRP A 77 5.46 20.27 -13.81
C TRP A 77 4.72 21.55 -14.21
N ALA A 78 3.69 21.38 -15.03
CA ALA A 78 2.74 22.43 -15.34
C ALA A 78 1.38 22.07 -14.74
N VAL A 79 0.88 22.90 -13.83
CA VAL A 79 -0.44 22.71 -13.22
C VAL A 79 -1.52 22.99 -14.28
N PRO A 80 -2.48 22.06 -14.51
CA PRO A 80 -3.57 22.26 -15.46
C PRO A 80 -4.45 23.45 -15.08
N GLU A 81 -5.06 24.06 -16.07
CA GLU A 81 -6.05 25.12 -15.85
C GLU A 81 -7.22 24.61 -15.00
N GLY A 82 -7.68 25.43 -14.06
CA GLY A 82 -8.75 25.07 -13.13
C GLY A 82 -8.34 24.15 -11.97
N TRP A 83 -7.06 23.76 -11.90
CA TRP A 83 -6.53 23.03 -10.77
C TRP A 83 -5.73 23.98 -9.86
N SER A 84 -5.72 23.72 -8.57
CA SER A 84 -4.99 24.54 -7.58
C SER A 84 -4.24 23.65 -6.59
N GLU A 85 -3.11 24.15 -6.09
CA GLU A 85 -2.39 23.46 -5.01
C GLU A 85 -3.23 23.44 -3.73
N SER A 86 -3.24 22.29 -3.06
CA SER A 86 -3.88 22.13 -1.76
C SER A 86 -3.15 22.95 -0.71
N THR A 87 -3.90 23.67 0.10
CA THR A 87 -3.38 24.34 1.29
C THR A 87 -3.30 23.44 2.50
N THR A 88 -3.89 22.23 2.42
CA THR A 88 -3.86 21.26 3.50
C THR A 88 -2.55 20.46 3.43
N PRO A 89 -1.73 20.48 4.48
CA PRO A 89 -0.49 19.70 4.49
C PRO A 89 -0.79 18.19 4.37
N ASP A 90 0.08 17.47 3.65
CA ASP A 90 0.07 16.01 3.67
C ASP A 90 0.47 15.50 5.06
N PRO A 91 -0.40 14.80 5.80
CA PRO A 91 -0.10 14.35 7.15
C PRO A 91 1.10 13.40 7.24
N MET A 92 1.41 12.71 6.14
CA MET A 92 2.51 11.75 6.07
C MET A 92 3.79 12.34 5.44
N GLY A 93 3.71 13.56 4.86
CA GLY A 93 4.83 14.23 4.21
C GLY A 93 5.41 13.46 3.02
N MET A 94 4.60 12.64 2.35
CA MET A 94 5.05 11.77 1.25
C MET A 94 4.69 12.34 -0.13
N ARG A 95 3.86 13.39 -0.16
CA ARG A 95 3.42 14.03 -1.41
C ARG A 95 4.35 15.18 -1.75
N LEU A 96 4.86 15.19 -2.96
CA LEU A 96 5.63 16.31 -3.51
C LEU A 96 4.71 17.45 -3.95
N LEU A 97 3.52 17.08 -4.41
CA LEU A 97 2.50 18.00 -4.90
C LEU A 97 1.14 17.41 -4.56
N ASP A 98 0.21 18.25 -4.13
CA ASP A 98 -1.21 17.91 -3.93
C ASP A 98 -2.06 18.97 -4.61
N LEU A 99 -2.87 18.56 -5.57
CA LEU A 99 -3.72 19.41 -6.36
C LEU A 99 -5.19 19.08 -6.11
N ARG A 100 -6.01 20.12 -6.13
CA ARG A 100 -7.46 20.03 -6.06
C ARG A 100 -8.09 20.58 -7.33
N PHE A 101 -9.20 19.97 -7.74
CA PHE A 101 -9.96 20.40 -8.91
C PHE A 101 -11.45 20.10 -8.73
N GLY A 102 -12.24 20.70 -9.62
CA GLY A 102 -13.70 20.67 -9.53
C GLY A 102 -14.29 21.85 -8.74
N PRO A 103 -15.57 22.14 -8.93
CA PRO A 103 -16.23 23.32 -8.36
C PRO A 103 -16.21 23.35 -6.83
N ASN A 104 -16.18 22.18 -6.18
CA ASN A 104 -16.12 22.05 -4.72
C ASN A 104 -14.77 21.44 -4.26
N GLN A 105 -13.76 21.41 -5.12
CA GLN A 105 -12.45 20.81 -4.86
C GLN A 105 -12.51 19.32 -4.44
N GLU A 106 -13.53 18.63 -4.92
CA GLU A 106 -13.76 17.21 -4.65
C GLU A 106 -12.85 16.26 -5.42
N GLY A 107 -12.24 16.77 -6.51
CA GLY A 107 -11.17 16.07 -7.21
C GLY A 107 -9.80 16.30 -6.56
N GLU A 108 -9.00 15.27 -6.50
CA GLU A 108 -7.65 15.26 -5.91
C GLU A 108 -6.67 14.66 -6.90
N CYS A 109 -5.53 15.33 -7.12
CA CYS A 109 -4.40 14.77 -7.85
C CYS A 109 -3.11 15.03 -7.10
N TYR A 110 -2.26 14.02 -6.93
CA TYR A 110 -0.99 14.20 -6.25
C TYR A 110 0.16 13.47 -6.93
N ILE A 111 1.36 13.98 -6.70
CA ILE A 111 2.62 13.30 -7.00
C ILE A 111 3.22 12.83 -5.69
N SER A 112 3.65 11.58 -5.62
CA SER A 112 4.51 11.09 -4.55
C SER A 112 5.74 10.38 -5.10
N LEU A 113 6.85 10.49 -4.37
CA LEU A 113 8.12 9.85 -4.66
C LEU A 113 8.49 8.94 -3.49
N MET A 114 8.81 7.70 -3.80
CA MET A 114 9.29 6.74 -2.81
C MET A 114 10.68 6.23 -3.22
N PRO A 115 11.62 6.12 -2.28
CA PRO A 115 12.92 5.49 -2.55
C PRO A 115 12.76 4.03 -2.99
N GLY A 116 13.65 3.58 -3.87
CA GLY A 116 13.67 2.22 -4.38
C GLY A 116 12.43 1.85 -5.20
N ALA A 117 12.18 0.57 -5.35
CA ALA A 117 11.07 0.04 -6.15
C ALA A 117 9.66 0.34 -5.57
N GLY A 118 9.56 1.01 -4.42
CA GLY A 118 8.29 1.44 -3.82
C GLY A 118 7.28 0.32 -3.58
N GLY A 119 7.73 -0.92 -3.36
CA GLY A 119 6.90 -2.12 -3.22
C GLY A 119 6.50 -2.78 -4.56
N GLY A 120 6.95 -2.24 -5.70
CA GLY A 120 6.67 -2.77 -7.03
C GLY A 120 5.30 -2.36 -7.59
N VAL A 121 5.15 -2.55 -8.90
CA VAL A 121 3.92 -2.14 -9.62
C VAL A 121 2.73 -2.96 -9.15
N GLU A 122 2.87 -4.28 -9.02
CA GLU A 122 1.79 -5.20 -8.67
C GLU A 122 1.15 -4.85 -7.32
N ALA A 123 1.96 -4.73 -6.27
CA ALA A 123 1.46 -4.42 -4.93
C ALA A 123 0.75 -3.06 -4.89
N ASN A 124 1.26 -2.06 -5.62
CA ASN A 124 0.68 -0.73 -5.67
C ASN A 124 -0.63 -0.68 -6.45
N VAL A 125 -0.70 -1.35 -7.61
CA VAL A 125 -1.95 -1.49 -8.38
C VAL A 125 -3.02 -2.17 -7.53
N ASN A 126 -2.69 -3.28 -6.87
CA ASN A 126 -3.64 -4.02 -6.06
C ASN A 126 -4.06 -3.25 -4.80
N ARG A 127 -3.17 -2.47 -4.19
CA ARG A 127 -3.53 -1.53 -3.14
C ARG A 127 -4.54 -0.48 -3.62
N TRP A 128 -4.34 0.08 -4.83
CA TRP A 128 -5.27 1.05 -5.40
C TRP A 128 -6.61 0.42 -5.77
N ARG A 129 -6.62 -0.81 -6.27
CA ARG A 129 -7.85 -1.57 -6.51
C ARG A 129 -8.64 -1.78 -5.21
N THR A 130 -7.96 -2.16 -4.13
CA THR A 130 -8.59 -2.28 -2.80
C THR A 130 -9.21 -0.96 -2.34
N GLN A 131 -8.53 0.18 -2.58
CA GLN A 131 -9.09 1.51 -2.29
C GLN A 131 -10.34 1.83 -3.10
N MET A 132 -10.51 1.20 -4.27
CA MET A 132 -11.68 1.34 -5.15
C MET A 132 -12.72 0.23 -4.96
N ALA A 133 -12.63 -0.53 -3.86
CA ALA A 133 -13.47 -1.70 -3.59
C ALA A 133 -13.47 -2.73 -4.74
N GLN A 134 -12.34 -2.87 -5.45
CA GLN A 134 -12.16 -3.80 -6.56
C GLN A 134 -11.33 -5.02 -6.12
N PRO A 135 -11.59 -6.22 -6.67
CA PRO A 135 -10.75 -7.39 -6.43
C PRO A 135 -9.33 -7.16 -6.97
N ALA A 136 -8.36 -7.85 -6.37
CA ALA A 136 -6.98 -7.78 -6.85
C ALA A 136 -6.85 -8.36 -8.27
N TYR A 137 -5.90 -7.80 -9.04
CA TYR A 137 -5.46 -8.37 -10.30
C TYR A 137 -4.40 -9.45 -10.07
N SER A 138 -4.40 -10.45 -10.94
CA SER A 138 -3.31 -11.41 -11.09
C SER A 138 -2.07 -10.76 -11.72
N ALA A 139 -0.92 -11.43 -11.62
CA ALA A 139 0.31 -10.97 -12.26
C ALA A 139 0.15 -10.79 -13.78
N ASP A 140 -0.59 -11.67 -14.45
CA ASP A 140 -0.85 -11.60 -15.88
C ASP A 140 -1.70 -10.38 -16.25
N GLU A 141 -2.74 -10.06 -15.48
CA GLU A 141 -3.55 -8.86 -15.68
C GLU A 141 -2.71 -7.58 -15.45
N ILE A 142 -1.83 -7.58 -14.46
CA ILE A 142 -0.90 -6.47 -14.20
C ILE A 142 0.05 -6.28 -15.38
N ALA A 143 0.58 -7.36 -15.95
CA ALA A 143 1.50 -7.30 -17.07
C ALA A 143 0.84 -6.70 -18.34
N GLN A 144 -0.47 -6.86 -18.49
CA GLN A 144 -1.26 -6.35 -19.62
C GLN A 144 -1.74 -4.91 -19.42
N LEU A 145 -1.47 -4.28 -18.28
CA LEU A 145 -1.89 -2.90 -18.04
C LEU A 145 -1.29 -1.95 -19.07
N PRO A 146 -2.06 -0.95 -19.53
CA PRO A 146 -1.57 0.06 -20.44
C PRO A 146 -0.30 0.74 -19.97
N LYS A 147 0.60 1.05 -20.91
CA LYS A 147 1.82 1.82 -20.66
C LYS A 147 1.68 3.22 -21.23
N ARG A 148 2.31 4.20 -20.60
CA ARG A 148 2.38 5.58 -21.06
C ARG A 148 3.81 6.08 -21.02
N PRO A 149 4.23 6.91 -21.96
CA PRO A 149 5.55 7.55 -21.90
C PRO A 149 5.70 8.40 -20.66
N PHE A 150 6.83 8.25 -19.96
CA PHE A 150 7.17 9.02 -18.77
C PHE A 150 8.69 9.04 -18.58
N PHE A 151 9.32 10.21 -18.51
CA PHE A 151 10.78 10.36 -18.41
C PHE A 151 11.59 9.58 -19.45
N ASN A 152 11.17 9.60 -20.71
CA ASN A 152 11.76 8.82 -21.80
C ASN A 152 11.73 7.30 -21.57
N ARG A 153 10.89 6.82 -20.67
CA ARG A 153 10.60 5.42 -20.36
C ARG A 153 9.10 5.19 -20.36
N GLU A 154 8.70 4.01 -19.99
CA GLU A 154 7.30 3.66 -19.81
C GLU A 154 6.91 3.66 -18.34
N ALA A 155 5.68 4.11 -18.07
CA ALA A 155 5.02 3.97 -16.78
C ALA A 155 3.74 3.16 -16.93
N THR A 156 3.39 2.40 -15.91
CA THR A 156 2.12 1.66 -15.88
C THR A 156 0.98 2.63 -15.62
N TYR A 157 -0.03 2.60 -16.49
CA TYR A 157 -1.24 3.40 -16.36
C TYR A 157 -2.41 2.55 -15.88
N VAL A 158 -3.23 3.09 -14.99
CA VAL A 158 -4.46 2.45 -14.50
C VAL A 158 -5.63 3.41 -14.52
N ALA A 159 -6.83 2.85 -14.73
CA ALA A 159 -8.10 3.55 -14.58
C ALA A 159 -9.09 2.59 -13.89
N PHE A 160 -9.63 2.98 -12.74
CA PHE A 160 -10.55 2.17 -11.96
C PHE A 160 -11.79 2.96 -11.61
N ASP A 161 -12.96 2.35 -11.76
CA ASP A 161 -14.24 2.85 -11.24
C ASP A 161 -14.60 2.05 -9.99
N GLY A 162 -15.19 2.72 -8.99
CA GLY A 162 -15.63 2.03 -7.78
C GLY A 162 -15.97 2.96 -6.63
N ASP A 163 -16.04 2.38 -5.45
CA ASP A 163 -16.29 3.09 -4.21
C ASP A 163 -14.97 3.40 -3.51
N PHE A 164 -14.56 4.65 -3.60
CA PHE A 164 -13.24 5.07 -3.13
C PHE A 164 -13.19 5.22 -1.62
N LYS A 165 -12.29 4.50 -0.98
CA LYS A 165 -11.97 4.64 0.44
C LYS A 165 -10.50 5.04 0.60
N SER A 166 -10.26 6.29 1.04
CA SER A 166 -8.91 6.75 1.37
C SER A 166 -8.42 6.09 2.66
N PHE A 167 -7.10 6.07 2.85
CA PHE A 167 -6.50 5.54 4.07
C PHE A 167 -7.03 6.30 5.30
N GLY A 168 -7.46 5.57 6.33
CA GLY A 168 -8.01 6.15 7.56
C GLY A 168 -9.44 6.68 7.46
N ALA A 169 -10.08 6.67 6.27
CA ALA A 169 -11.48 7.09 6.16
C ALA A 169 -12.42 6.03 6.76
N GLU A 170 -13.46 6.48 7.46
CA GLU A 170 -14.49 5.57 7.99
C GLU A 170 -15.40 5.03 6.89
N GLN A 171 -15.78 5.89 5.94
CA GLN A 171 -16.73 5.57 4.89
C GLN A 171 -16.10 5.68 3.50
N ALA A 172 -16.56 4.83 2.58
CA ALA A 172 -16.24 4.93 1.16
C ALA A 172 -17.13 6.00 0.49
N ARG A 173 -16.58 6.63 -0.54
CA ARG A 173 -17.30 7.56 -1.43
C ARG A 173 -17.69 6.80 -2.70
N THR A 174 -18.97 6.68 -2.96
CA THR A 174 -19.51 5.91 -4.10
C THR A 174 -19.37 6.67 -5.42
N GLY A 175 -19.30 5.93 -6.53
CA GLY A 175 -19.30 6.51 -7.87
C GLY A 175 -18.04 7.30 -8.21
N TYR A 176 -16.91 6.90 -7.68
CA TYR A 176 -15.60 7.51 -7.93
C TYR A 176 -14.88 6.84 -9.09
N ARG A 177 -13.97 7.58 -9.69
CA ARG A 177 -12.94 7.09 -10.61
C ARG A 177 -11.56 7.46 -10.08
N MET A 178 -10.63 6.55 -10.30
CA MET A 178 -9.21 6.75 -10.06
C MET A 178 -8.46 6.59 -11.37
N LEU A 179 -7.57 7.53 -11.68
CA LEU A 179 -6.53 7.38 -12.69
C LEU A 179 -5.18 7.34 -11.98
N GLY A 180 -4.26 6.54 -12.48
CA GLY A 180 -2.95 6.42 -11.87
C GLY A 180 -1.85 6.15 -12.86
N LEU A 181 -0.66 6.70 -12.57
CA LEU A 181 0.57 6.43 -13.28
C LEU A 181 1.62 5.97 -12.28
N ILE A 182 2.28 4.84 -12.56
CA ILE A 182 3.33 4.26 -11.72
C ILE A 182 4.58 4.13 -12.57
N HIS A 183 5.61 4.91 -12.24
CA HIS A 183 6.93 4.80 -12.83
C HIS A 183 7.90 4.29 -11.78
N SER A 184 8.30 3.03 -11.90
CA SER A 184 9.16 2.36 -10.93
C SER A 184 10.52 2.06 -11.55
N THR A 185 11.57 2.41 -10.81
CA THR A 185 12.98 2.07 -11.09
C THR A 185 13.59 1.45 -9.83
N GLU A 186 14.83 1.00 -9.93
CA GLU A 186 15.57 0.50 -8.74
C GLU A 186 15.84 1.62 -7.72
N GLN A 187 15.99 2.87 -8.19
CA GLN A 187 16.36 4.01 -7.37
C GLN A 187 15.16 4.70 -6.74
N ALA A 188 14.05 4.81 -7.50
CA ALA A 188 12.87 5.52 -7.03
C ALA A 188 11.60 5.07 -7.78
N THR A 189 10.48 5.19 -7.11
CA THR A 189 9.16 5.04 -7.71
C THR A 189 8.39 6.34 -7.59
N ILE A 190 7.88 6.82 -8.73
CA ILE A 190 7.01 8.00 -8.83
C ILE A 190 5.59 7.53 -9.07
N PHE A 191 4.69 8.05 -8.26
CA PHE A 191 3.27 7.85 -8.40
C PHE A 191 2.61 9.18 -8.75
N VAL A 192 1.78 9.18 -9.79
CA VAL A 192 0.84 10.27 -10.06
C VAL A 192 -0.55 9.67 -9.95
N LYS A 193 -1.36 10.17 -9.02
CA LYS A 193 -2.68 9.61 -8.75
C LYS A 193 -3.73 10.69 -8.74
N LEU A 194 -4.82 10.46 -9.46
CA LEU A 194 -5.97 11.33 -9.51
C LEU A 194 -7.20 10.54 -9.07
N THR A 195 -8.03 11.15 -8.21
CA THR A 195 -9.29 10.57 -7.72
C THR A 195 -10.37 11.63 -7.62
N GLY A 196 -11.59 11.26 -7.89
CA GLY A 196 -12.75 12.14 -7.77
C GLY A 196 -14.04 11.45 -8.19
N PRO A 197 -15.19 12.16 -8.13
CA PRO A 197 -16.42 11.71 -8.75
C PRO A 197 -16.20 11.35 -10.21
N LYS A 198 -16.75 10.21 -10.65
CA LYS A 198 -16.47 9.63 -11.98
C LYS A 198 -16.63 10.65 -13.12
N ALA A 199 -17.76 11.36 -13.17
CA ALA A 199 -18.02 12.34 -14.23
C ALA A 199 -17.00 13.49 -14.25
N LEU A 200 -16.56 13.96 -13.06
CA LEU A 200 -15.54 14.99 -12.93
C LEU A 200 -14.17 14.49 -13.43
N VAL A 201 -13.79 13.28 -13.07
CA VAL A 201 -12.53 12.67 -13.54
C VAL A 201 -12.54 12.45 -15.05
N GLU A 202 -13.68 12.01 -15.62
CA GLU A 202 -13.83 11.86 -17.08
C GLU A 202 -13.59 13.18 -17.83
N GLN A 203 -14.16 14.28 -17.33
CA GLN A 203 -13.94 15.61 -17.90
C GLN A 203 -12.48 16.09 -17.77
N ASN A 204 -11.75 15.62 -16.77
CA ASN A 204 -10.37 16.00 -16.49
C ASN A 204 -9.32 14.98 -16.99
N THR A 205 -9.72 13.92 -17.71
CA THR A 205 -8.79 12.87 -18.16
C THR A 205 -7.69 13.44 -19.07
N ALA A 206 -8.03 14.30 -20.02
CA ALA A 206 -7.05 14.93 -20.92
C ALA A 206 -6.10 15.87 -20.16
N ALA A 207 -6.62 16.61 -19.17
CA ALA A 207 -5.82 17.46 -18.30
C ALA A 207 -4.82 16.63 -17.44
N PHE A 208 -5.27 15.49 -16.93
CA PHE A 208 -4.42 14.55 -16.20
C PHE A 208 -3.31 13.97 -17.08
N GLU A 209 -3.61 13.57 -18.31
CA GLU A 209 -2.61 13.05 -19.25
C GLU A 209 -1.59 14.13 -19.61
N ALA A 210 -2.03 15.35 -19.89
CA ALA A 210 -1.15 16.49 -20.16
C ALA A 210 -0.29 16.84 -18.93
N PHE A 211 -0.87 16.79 -17.74
CA PHE A 211 -0.14 16.97 -16.48
C PHE A 211 0.96 15.93 -16.32
N CYS A 212 0.66 14.65 -16.49
CA CYS A 212 1.66 13.58 -16.41
C CYS A 212 2.81 13.80 -17.41
N GLN A 213 2.52 14.22 -18.64
CA GLN A 213 3.53 14.50 -19.67
C GLN A 213 4.37 15.75 -19.36
N SER A 214 3.83 16.68 -18.57
CA SER A 214 4.55 17.90 -18.16
C SER A 214 5.58 17.66 -17.07
N ILE A 215 5.46 16.58 -16.31
CA ILE A 215 6.38 16.23 -15.22
C ILE A 215 7.73 15.85 -15.82
N LYS A 216 8.78 16.54 -15.39
CA LYS A 216 10.16 16.35 -15.87
C LYS A 216 11.15 16.42 -14.72
N PRO A 217 12.30 15.72 -14.83
CA PRO A 217 13.40 15.93 -13.91
C PRO A 217 13.89 17.40 -13.98
N ASN A 218 14.07 18.01 -12.84
CA ASN A 218 14.71 19.31 -12.74
C ASN A 218 16.22 19.11 -12.73
N VAL A 219 16.82 19.01 -13.92
CA VAL A 219 18.28 18.88 -14.07
C VAL A 219 18.86 20.29 -14.01
N PRO A 220 19.73 20.61 -13.04
CA PRO A 220 20.46 21.89 -13.04
C PRO A 220 21.19 22.01 -14.38
N LYS A 221 21.03 23.16 -15.05
CA LYS A 221 21.86 23.44 -16.23
C LYS A 221 23.31 23.51 -15.78
N PRO A 222 24.24 22.86 -16.51
CA PRO A 222 25.67 22.95 -16.23
C PRO A 222 26.21 24.37 -16.31
#